data_5f8c0c30c44776498a878917cf1ff537
#
_entry.id   5f8c0c30c44776498a878917cf1ff537
#
_cell.length_a   1.000
_cell.length_b   1.000
_cell.length_c   1.000
_cell.angle_alpha   90.00
_cell.angle_beta   90.00
_cell.angle_gamma   90.00
#
_symmetry.space_group_name_H-M   'P 1'
#
loop_
_entity.id
_entity.type
_entity.pdbx_description
1 polymer ?
#
loop_
_entity_poly.entity_id
_entity_poly.type
_entity_poly.pdbx_seq_one_letter_code
_entity_poly.pdbx_strand_id
1 'polypeptide(L)'
;MKYKAAIFDLDGTLWDATEVTAETWVEVLKNHPEVKPKLPLDIHTIKKYMGLTNEELAGVFFPDLPYEKAFAMMNASCDLENKWLPERGGRLYPHVRETLVKLCEMGERLFIVS
;
A
#
# COMPACT_ATOMS: atom_id res chain seq x y z
N MET A 1 -0.60 7.20 32.88
CA MET A 1 -1.23 7.44 31.58
C MET A 1 -2.70 7.09 31.59
N LYS A 2 -3.49 7.88 30.89
CA LYS A 2 -4.92 7.64 30.76
C LYS A 2 -5.27 6.41 29.95
N TYR A 3 -4.43 6.03 29.00
CA TYR A 3 -4.72 4.96 28.06
C TYR A 3 -3.80 3.77 28.29
N LYS A 4 -4.32 2.55 28.06
CA LYS A 4 -3.56 1.32 28.26
C LYS A 4 -3.17 0.66 26.93
N ALA A 5 -3.68 1.18 25.82
CA ALA A 5 -3.44 0.63 24.51
C ALA A 5 -3.46 1.73 23.45
N ALA A 6 -2.67 1.53 22.38
CA ALA A 6 -2.68 2.36 21.20
C ALA A 6 -2.90 1.49 19.98
N ILE A 7 -3.74 1.93 19.06
CA ILE A 7 -4.04 1.23 17.81
C ILE A 7 -3.54 2.10 16.67
N PHE A 8 -2.72 1.52 15.80
CA PHE A 8 -2.13 2.23 14.68
C PHE A 8 -2.62 1.67 13.35
N ASP A 9 -2.83 2.56 12.39
CA ASP A 9 -2.91 2.19 10.99
C ASP A 9 -1.50 1.93 10.48
N LEU A 10 -1.35 1.02 9.52
CA LEU A 10 -0.03 0.66 9.00
C LEU A 10 0.36 1.51 7.80
N ASP A 11 -0.39 1.39 6.71
CA ASP A 11 -0.04 2.03 5.44
C ASP A 11 -0.27 3.54 5.51
N GLY A 12 0.79 4.32 5.21
CA GLY A 12 0.73 5.76 5.26
C GLY A 12 0.80 6.37 6.65
N THR A 13 0.89 5.54 7.70
CA THR A 13 1.00 5.98 9.10
C THR A 13 2.30 5.52 9.74
N LEU A 14 2.53 4.22 9.79
CA LEU A 14 3.76 3.66 10.35
C LEU A 14 4.84 3.47 9.30
N TRP A 15 4.44 3.03 8.12
CA TRP A 15 5.39 2.82 7.04
C TRP A 15 4.82 3.27 5.69
N ASP A 16 5.74 3.44 4.73
CA ASP A 16 5.42 3.75 3.34
C ASP A 16 5.70 2.51 2.49
N ALA A 17 4.63 1.90 1.95
CA ALA A 17 4.72 0.73 1.09
C ALA A 17 4.57 1.08 -0.40
N THR A 18 4.56 2.36 -0.75
CA THR A 18 4.28 2.83 -2.12
C THR A 18 5.25 2.25 -3.14
N GLU A 19 6.52 2.12 -2.77
CA GLU A 19 7.54 1.57 -3.67
C GLU A 19 7.20 0.13 -4.09
N VAL A 20 6.84 -0.72 -3.12
CA VAL A 20 6.44 -2.11 -3.40
C VAL A 20 5.15 -2.13 -4.23
N THR A 21 4.19 -1.29 -3.90
CA THR A 21 2.94 -1.17 -4.67
C THR A 21 3.24 -0.86 -6.14
N ALA A 22 4.09 0.12 -6.40
CA ALA A 22 4.47 0.49 -7.77
C ALA A 22 5.13 -0.67 -8.50
N GLU A 23 6.02 -1.39 -7.83
CA GLU A 23 6.71 -2.55 -8.40
C GLU A 23 5.73 -3.68 -8.75
N THR A 24 4.74 -3.94 -7.92
CA THR A 24 3.74 -4.98 -8.20
C THR A 24 2.90 -4.63 -9.42
N TRP A 25 2.54 -3.37 -9.58
CA TRP A 25 1.77 -2.93 -10.76
C TRP A 25 2.59 -3.10 -12.03
N VAL A 26 3.86 -2.72 -12.00
CA VAL A 26 4.76 -2.91 -13.15
C VAL A 26 4.88 -4.39 -13.49
N GLU A 27 5.02 -5.25 -12.49
CA GLU A 27 5.14 -6.70 -12.71
C GLU A 27 3.88 -7.29 -13.34
N VAL A 28 2.70 -6.91 -12.86
CA VAL A 28 1.44 -7.38 -13.44
C VAL A 28 1.30 -6.93 -14.89
N LEU A 29 1.68 -5.69 -15.18
CA LEU A 29 1.59 -5.16 -16.55
C LEU A 29 2.53 -5.82 -17.54
N LYS A 30 3.61 -6.44 -17.08
CA LYS A 30 4.50 -7.22 -17.96
C LYS A 30 3.75 -8.37 -18.65
N ASN A 31 2.74 -8.91 -17.99
CA ASN A 31 1.90 -9.98 -18.55
C ASN A 31 0.76 -9.46 -19.43
N HIS A 32 0.60 -8.15 -19.51
CA HIS A 32 -0.45 -7.49 -20.28
C HIS A 32 0.14 -6.32 -21.08
N PRO A 33 1.02 -6.61 -22.07
CA PRO A 33 1.72 -5.56 -22.81
C PRO A 33 0.81 -4.65 -23.63
N GLU A 34 -0.41 -5.10 -23.92
CA GLU A 34 -1.42 -4.31 -24.64
C GLU A 34 -2.07 -3.23 -23.75
N VAL A 35 -1.92 -3.35 -22.42
CA VAL A 35 -2.54 -2.43 -21.49
C VAL A 35 -1.58 -1.31 -21.16
N LYS A 36 -2.06 -0.07 -21.29
CA LYS A 36 -1.28 1.11 -20.93
C LYS A 36 -2.05 1.93 -19.90
N PRO A 37 -1.43 2.21 -18.73
CA PRO A 37 -2.08 3.06 -17.74
C PRO A 37 -2.22 4.49 -18.27
N LYS A 38 -3.29 5.15 -17.89
CA LYS A 38 -3.53 6.55 -18.26
C LYS A 38 -2.55 7.50 -17.56
N LEU A 39 -2.11 7.14 -16.35
CA LEU A 39 -1.18 7.93 -15.56
C LEU A 39 0.11 7.15 -15.35
N PRO A 40 1.25 7.84 -15.12
CA PRO A 40 2.51 7.16 -14.83
C PRO A 40 2.43 6.31 -13.57
N LEU A 41 3.06 5.14 -13.58
CA LEU A 41 3.14 4.24 -12.42
C LEU A 41 4.39 4.54 -11.60
N ASP A 42 4.58 5.79 -11.23
CA ASP A 42 5.65 6.19 -10.34
C ASP A 42 5.14 6.40 -8.91
N ILE A 43 6.06 6.42 -7.97
CA ILE A 43 5.76 6.55 -6.54
C ILE A 43 4.96 7.83 -6.27
N HIS A 44 5.34 8.92 -6.89
CA HIS A 44 4.69 10.22 -6.68
C HIS A 44 3.22 10.20 -7.12
N THR A 45 2.94 9.65 -8.29
CA THR A 45 1.59 9.56 -8.82
C THR A 45 0.73 8.61 -7.98
N ILE A 46 1.29 7.44 -7.64
CA ILE A 46 0.57 6.45 -6.84
C ILE A 46 0.20 7.01 -5.47
N LYS A 47 1.09 7.77 -4.83
CA LYS A 47 0.82 8.39 -3.53
C LYS A 47 -0.41 9.30 -3.55
N LYS A 48 -0.67 9.99 -4.66
CA LYS A 48 -1.84 10.88 -4.77
C LYS A 48 -3.16 10.12 -4.67
N TYR A 49 -3.17 8.86 -5.05
CA TYR A 49 -4.38 8.05 -5.11
C TYR A 49 -4.43 6.95 -4.06
N MET A 50 -3.48 6.95 -3.11
CA MET A 50 -3.53 6.02 -1.99
C MET A 50 -4.76 6.31 -1.14
N GLY A 51 -5.39 5.24 -0.65
CA GLY A 51 -6.63 5.35 0.11
C GLY A 51 -7.88 5.05 -0.70
N LEU A 52 -7.78 5.02 -2.03
CA LEU A 52 -8.88 4.59 -2.88
C LEU A 52 -9.00 3.06 -2.87
N THR A 53 -10.21 2.57 -3.15
CA THR A 53 -10.43 1.14 -3.32
C THR A 53 -9.77 0.66 -4.62
N ASN A 54 -9.59 -0.66 -4.76
CA ASN A 54 -9.06 -1.23 -6.00
C ASN A 54 -9.94 -0.87 -7.21
N GLU A 55 -11.25 -0.85 -7.01
CA GLU A 55 -12.19 -0.47 -8.06
C GLU A 55 -11.98 0.99 -8.50
N GLU A 56 -11.84 1.89 -7.54
CA GLU A 56 -11.60 3.30 -7.82
C GLU A 56 -10.24 3.52 -8.50
N LEU A 57 -9.20 2.81 -8.05
CA LEU A 57 -7.88 2.88 -8.65
C LEU A 57 -7.90 2.38 -10.11
N ALA A 58 -8.62 1.29 -10.36
CA ALA A 58 -8.77 0.77 -11.72
C ALA A 58 -9.41 1.81 -12.63
N GLY A 59 -10.42 2.53 -12.16
CA GLY A 59 -11.05 3.60 -12.91
C GLY A 59 -10.13 4.79 -13.21
N VAL A 60 -9.21 5.10 -12.30
CA VAL A 60 -8.24 6.19 -12.48
C VAL A 60 -7.14 5.82 -13.47
N PHE A 61 -6.55 4.63 -13.32
CA PHE A 61 -5.38 4.23 -14.10
C PHE A 61 -5.73 3.50 -15.40
N PHE A 62 -6.87 2.82 -15.45
CA PHE A 62 -7.28 2.01 -16.61
C PHE A 62 -8.73 2.28 -17.00
N PRO A 63 -9.10 3.53 -17.29
CA PRO A 63 -10.50 3.87 -17.55
C PRO A 63 -11.07 3.22 -18.82
N ASP A 64 -10.21 2.84 -19.77
CA ASP A 64 -10.63 2.27 -21.05
C ASP A 64 -10.71 0.73 -21.04
N LEU A 65 -10.32 0.08 -19.94
CA LEU A 65 -10.42 -1.35 -19.84
C LEU A 65 -11.81 -1.79 -19.37
N PRO A 66 -12.30 -2.96 -19.82
CA PRO A 66 -13.48 -3.56 -19.20
C PRO A 66 -13.27 -3.72 -17.70
N TYR A 67 -14.32 -3.45 -16.93
CA TYR A 67 -14.27 -3.51 -15.48
C TYR A 67 -13.66 -4.81 -14.95
N GLU A 68 -14.12 -5.95 -15.47
CA GLU A 68 -13.66 -7.26 -15.01
C GLU A 68 -12.15 -7.44 -15.20
N LYS A 69 -11.62 -6.98 -16.35
CA LYS A 69 -10.20 -7.08 -16.63
C LYS A 69 -9.36 -6.16 -15.72
N ALA A 70 -9.79 -4.93 -15.57
CA ALA A 70 -9.12 -3.97 -14.69
C ALA A 70 -9.14 -4.46 -13.24
N PHE A 71 -10.26 -4.96 -12.78
CA PHE A 71 -10.40 -5.50 -11.42
C PHE A 71 -9.50 -6.71 -11.20
N ALA A 72 -9.44 -7.63 -12.17
CA ALA A 72 -8.56 -8.79 -12.09
C ALA A 72 -7.08 -8.38 -11.99
N MET A 73 -6.67 -7.37 -12.74
CA MET A 73 -5.29 -6.87 -12.70
C MET A 73 -4.98 -6.24 -11.34
N MET A 74 -5.90 -5.46 -10.79
CA MET A 74 -5.71 -4.86 -9.46
C MET A 74 -5.64 -5.92 -8.36
N ASN A 75 -6.46 -6.97 -8.46
CA ASN A 75 -6.39 -8.09 -7.53
C ASN A 75 -5.07 -8.85 -7.63
N ALA A 76 -4.56 -9.05 -8.85
CA ALA A 76 -3.26 -9.68 -9.04
C ALA A 76 -2.14 -8.85 -8.39
N SER A 77 -2.22 -7.53 -8.48
CA SER A 77 -1.27 -6.63 -7.81
C SER A 77 -1.35 -6.77 -6.29
N CYS A 78 -2.57 -6.85 -5.74
CA CYS A 78 -2.76 -7.06 -4.30
C CYS A 78 -2.18 -8.39 -3.82
N ASP A 79 -2.36 -9.46 -4.61
CA ASP A 79 -1.80 -10.76 -4.28
C ASP A 79 -0.27 -10.71 -4.24
N LEU A 80 0.35 -10.00 -5.19
CA LEU A 80 1.80 -9.79 -5.18
C LEU A 80 2.24 -8.94 -3.99
N GLU A 81 1.51 -7.89 -3.65
CA GLU A 81 1.81 -7.09 -2.46
C GLU A 81 1.80 -7.94 -1.20
N ASN A 82 0.79 -8.77 -1.05
CA ASN A 82 0.67 -9.66 0.10
C ASN A 82 1.83 -10.66 0.18
N LYS A 83 2.42 -10.99 -0.96
CA LYS A 83 3.58 -11.86 -1.02
C LYS A 83 4.88 -11.09 -0.79
N TRP A 84 5.03 -9.93 -1.41
CA TRP A 84 6.29 -9.18 -1.42
C TRP A 84 6.51 -8.34 -0.15
N LEU A 85 5.46 -7.77 0.42
CA LEU A 85 5.60 -6.92 1.62
C LEU A 85 6.20 -7.66 2.82
N PRO A 86 5.79 -8.90 3.13
CA PRO A 86 6.45 -9.63 4.23
C PRO A 86 7.93 -9.91 3.98
N GLU A 87 8.34 -10.05 2.72
CA GLU A 87 9.72 -10.32 2.35
C GLU A 87 10.58 -9.06 2.29
N ARG A 88 10.03 -7.97 1.71
CA ARG A 88 10.77 -6.74 1.44
C ARG A 88 10.53 -5.66 2.48
N GLY A 89 9.33 -5.64 3.06
CA GLY A 89 8.90 -4.61 4.00
C GLY A 89 8.61 -3.27 3.34
N GLY A 90 7.96 -2.40 4.09
CA GLY A 90 7.82 -1.00 3.75
C GLY A 90 8.94 -0.19 4.38
N ARG A 91 8.95 1.10 4.11
CA ARG A 91 9.92 2.04 4.68
C ARG A 91 9.29 2.77 5.85
N LEU A 92 9.82 2.58 7.06
CA LEU A 92 9.30 3.27 8.25
C LEU A 92 9.47 4.79 8.10
N TYR A 93 8.43 5.53 8.52
CA TYR A 93 8.55 6.98 8.62
C TYR A 93 9.50 7.37 9.74
N PRO A 94 10.07 8.59 9.70
CA PRO A 94 10.97 9.06 10.75
C PRO A 94 10.33 8.96 12.14
N HIS A 95 11.13 8.55 13.13
CA HIS A 95 10.75 8.47 14.54
C HIS A 95 9.68 7.43 14.91
N VAL A 96 9.21 6.62 13.96
CA VAL A 96 8.20 5.58 14.25
C VAL A 96 8.76 4.57 15.25
N ARG A 97 9.95 4.04 15.00
CA ARG A 97 10.56 3.04 15.87
C ARG A 97 10.74 3.56 17.28
N GLU A 98 11.30 4.75 17.44
CA GLU A 98 11.53 5.37 18.74
C GLU A 98 10.22 5.61 19.50
N THR A 99 9.18 6.05 18.80
CA THR A 99 7.86 6.28 19.38
C THR A 99 7.25 5.00 19.89
N LEU A 100 7.30 3.92 19.09
CA LEU A 100 6.75 2.63 19.49
C LEU A 100 7.49 2.05 20.69
N VAL A 101 8.82 2.13 20.71
CA VAL A 101 9.63 1.67 21.84
C VAL A 101 9.27 2.45 23.11
N LYS A 102 9.13 3.77 23.00
CA LYS A 102 8.77 4.60 24.13
C LYS A 102 7.39 4.26 24.68
N LEU A 103 6.41 4.04 23.83
CA LEU A 103 5.08 3.62 24.26
C LEU A 103 5.11 2.29 24.99
N CYS A 104 5.88 1.33 24.50
CA CYS A 104 6.07 0.05 25.19
C CYS A 104 6.71 0.22 26.57
N GLU A 105 7.72 1.07 26.69
CA GLU A 105 8.37 1.37 27.97
C GLU A 105 7.41 2.01 28.97
N MET A 106 6.44 2.76 28.48
CA MET A 106 5.38 3.37 29.30
C MET A 106 4.27 2.39 29.70
N GLY A 107 4.39 1.13 29.31
CA GLY A 107 3.40 0.10 29.64
C GLY A 107 2.21 0.02 28.70
N GLU A 108 2.25 0.71 27.56
CA GLU A 108 1.19 0.68 26.57
C GLU A 108 1.22 -0.62 25.76
N ARG A 109 0.03 -1.16 25.48
CA ARG A 109 -0.13 -2.29 24.56
C ARG A 109 -0.33 -1.73 23.16
N LEU A 110 0.40 -2.27 22.18
CA LEU A 110 0.36 -1.75 20.81
C LEU A 110 -0.32 -2.73 19.86
N PHE A 111 -1.20 -2.22 19.01
CA PHE A 111 -1.93 -3.00 18.01
C PHE A 111 -1.84 -2.30 16.66
N ILE A 112 -1.83 -3.09 15.58
CA ILE A 112 -1.87 -2.58 14.22
C ILE A 112 -3.16 -3.06 13.57
N VAL A 113 -3.88 -2.14 12.92
CA VAL A 113 -5.08 -2.43 12.13
C VAL A 113 -4.79 -2.01 10.69
N SER A 114 -4.97 -2.91 9.77
CA SER A 114 -4.72 -2.62 8.36
C SER A 114 -5.95 -2.89 7.49
#